data_8d932debe9e11419f2738981310c8f2a
#
_entry.id   8d932debe9e11419f2738981310c8f2a
#
_cell.length_a   1.000
_cell.length_b   1.000
_cell.length_c   1.000
_cell.angle_alpha   90.00
_cell.angle_beta   90.00
_cell.angle_gamma   90.00
#
_symmetry.space_group_name_H-M   'P 1'
#
loop_
_entity.id
_entity.type
_entity.pdbx_description
1 polymer ?
#
loop_
_entity_poly.entity_id
_entity_poly.type
_entity_poly.pdbx_seq_one_letter_code
_entity_poly.pdbx_strand_id
1 'polypeptide(L)'
;MVFLRKTEAKASALSGRLFISPRCGHDMRKLLLFILLAFRVSAVPAQEFDTHWISISRPDSLSHVWFRRTYLFNGRPRQARVTFATTGLVKLYVNECNIGTASFYPLRTQGDNLPVAITLDVTPYLRPDSNVVAAIYAPAYPEINRRQLSVSFYGIDDKGRSFCYNSDNSWLCRRANSAISPKGGEIIDGRFHNPGWKAAWFDAALWTSAACFRGPKALPLVAFEHGYEAPKVRHVRTYERFDTDETGVVQDFYPAFRGFLRLTLRGARRGEHIHFGNVQYICNGELDEQAYPVFSLSSYSAVHISGDRYFKPSQITGLDAVEMGQEAYFDF
;
A
#
# COMPACT_ATOMS: atom_id res chain seq x y z
N MET A 1 -9.33 -7.10 -70.05
CA MET A 1 -10.01 -8.16 -70.80
C MET A 1 -10.91 -8.89 -69.81
N VAL A 2 -12.23 -8.52 -69.81
CA VAL A 2 -13.36 -9.45 -69.91
C VAL A 2 -13.57 -10.31 -68.64
N PHE A 3 -14.72 -10.38 -67.92
CA PHE A 3 -16.13 -10.09 -68.14
C PHE A 3 -16.89 -9.97 -66.85
N LEU A 4 -17.79 -9.01 -66.78
CA LEU A 4 -18.92 -8.90 -65.84
C LEU A 4 -19.93 -10.06 -66.06
N ARG A 5 -20.52 -10.55 -64.96
CA ARG A 5 -21.90 -11.12 -65.05
C ARG A 5 -22.71 -10.66 -63.82
N LYS A 6 -23.69 -9.84 -64.11
CA LYS A 6 -24.91 -9.60 -63.36
C LYS A 6 -25.76 -10.85 -63.28
N THR A 7 -26.39 -11.15 -62.21
CA THR A 7 -27.62 -11.92 -62.11
C THR A 7 -28.58 -11.23 -61.16
N GLU A 8 -29.60 -10.65 -61.70
CA GLU A 8 -30.83 -10.22 -61.06
C GLU A 8 -31.65 -11.46 -60.66
N ALA A 9 -32.20 -11.51 -59.47
CA ALA A 9 -33.26 -12.44 -59.12
C ALA A 9 -34.38 -11.69 -58.39
N LYS A 10 -35.53 -11.88 -58.99
CA LYS A 10 -36.84 -11.29 -58.77
C LYS A 10 -37.33 -11.34 -57.33
N ALA A 11 -37.89 -10.22 -56.86
CA ALA A 11 -38.79 -10.13 -55.73
C ALA A 11 -40.13 -10.82 -56.08
N SER A 12 -40.56 -11.75 -55.20
CA SER A 12 -41.96 -12.20 -55.18
C SER A 12 -42.54 -11.81 -53.81
N ALA A 13 -43.50 -10.93 -53.84
CA ALA A 13 -44.31 -10.51 -52.74
C ALA A 13 -45.20 -11.65 -52.26
N LEU A 14 -45.07 -12.05 -51.00
CA LEU A 14 -46.05 -12.83 -50.28
C LEU A 14 -46.63 -11.95 -49.15
N SER A 15 -47.82 -11.41 -49.43
CA SER A 15 -48.66 -10.75 -48.44
C SER A 15 -49.27 -11.79 -47.51
N GLY A 16 -48.60 -12.06 -46.35
CA GLY A 16 -49.18 -12.81 -45.25
C GLY A 16 -49.72 -11.82 -44.20
N ARG A 17 -51.03 -11.67 -44.15
CA ARG A 17 -51.66 -10.95 -43.03
C ARG A 17 -51.45 -11.77 -41.75
N LEU A 18 -50.59 -11.28 -40.85
CA LEU A 18 -50.50 -11.82 -39.53
C LEU A 18 -51.69 -11.32 -38.72
N PHE A 19 -52.60 -12.23 -38.36
CA PHE A 19 -53.64 -12.01 -37.37
C PHE A 19 -52.98 -12.01 -36.01
N ILE A 20 -52.74 -10.84 -35.44
CA ILE A 20 -52.29 -10.69 -34.05
C ILE A 20 -53.49 -10.76 -33.14
N SER A 21 -53.61 -11.83 -32.39
CA SER A 21 -54.60 -12.03 -31.35
C SER A 21 -54.46 -10.98 -30.23
N PRO A 22 -55.52 -10.34 -29.76
CA PRO A 22 -55.42 -9.27 -28.76
C PRO A 22 -54.99 -9.73 -27.35
N ARG A 23 -54.71 -11.00 -27.12
CA ARG A 23 -54.25 -11.52 -25.84
C ARG A 23 -52.70 -11.44 -25.65
N CYS A 24 -51.91 -11.17 -26.67
CA CYS A 24 -50.46 -11.12 -26.58
C CYS A 24 -49.89 -9.75 -26.12
N GLY A 25 -50.74 -8.70 -26.09
CA GLY A 25 -50.28 -7.35 -25.73
C GLY A 25 -50.05 -7.12 -24.22
N HIS A 26 -50.67 -7.95 -23.37
CA HIS A 26 -50.53 -7.79 -21.90
C HIS A 26 -49.25 -8.45 -21.36
N ASP A 27 -48.89 -9.56 -21.96
CA ASP A 27 -47.65 -10.27 -21.55
C ASP A 27 -46.39 -9.59 -22.11
N MET A 28 -46.46 -8.99 -23.30
CA MET A 28 -45.35 -8.22 -23.86
C MET A 28 -45.09 -6.92 -23.07
N ARG A 29 -46.15 -6.27 -22.54
CA ARG A 29 -46.01 -5.12 -21.63
C ARG A 29 -45.38 -5.52 -20.30
N LYS A 30 -45.74 -6.65 -19.73
CA LYS A 30 -45.14 -7.19 -18.52
C LYS A 30 -43.68 -7.60 -18.74
N LEU A 31 -43.36 -8.20 -19.90
CA LEU A 31 -41.98 -8.54 -20.27
C LEU A 31 -41.14 -7.29 -20.48
N LEU A 32 -41.69 -6.25 -21.14
CA LEU A 32 -40.98 -4.96 -21.30
C LEU A 32 -40.79 -4.24 -19.96
N LEU A 33 -41.77 -4.31 -19.06
CA LEU A 33 -41.64 -3.78 -17.69
C LEU A 33 -40.60 -4.55 -16.87
N PHE A 34 -40.57 -5.87 -17.01
CA PHE A 34 -39.55 -6.72 -16.38
C PHE A 34 -38.14 -6.44 -16.93
N ILE A 35 -38.01 -6.25 -18.23
CA ILE A 35 -36.75 -5.86 -18.88
C ILE A 35 -36.34 -4.45 -18.45
N LEU A 36 -37.28 -3.48 -18.38
CA LEU A 36 -37.02 -2.13 -17.87
C LEU A 36 -36.70 -2.10 -16.36
N LEU A 37 -37.32 -2.98 -15.56
CA LEU A 37 -36.95 -3.16 -14.14
C LEU A 37 -35.62 -3.88 -13.99
N ALA A 38 -35.31 -4.86 -14.84
CA ALA A 38 -34.02 -5.55 -14.84
C ALA A 38 -32.86 -4.62 -15.27
N PHE A 39 -33.11 -3.66 -16.17
CA PHE A 39 -32.15 -2.58 -16.49
C PHE A 39 -32.06 -1.48 -15.43
N ARG A 40 -32.96 -1.46 -14.45
CA ARG A 40 -32.81 -0.66 -13.23
C ARG A 40 -31.99 -1.37 -12.16
N VAL A 41 -31.41 -2.55 -12.45
CA VAL A 41 -30.36 -3.11 -11.63
C VAL A 41 -29.13 -2.21 -11.79
N SER A 42 -29.17 -1.16 -10.94
CA SER A 42 -28.02 -0.52 -10.37
C SER A 42 -26.81 -0.56 -11.31
N ALA A 43 -26.73 0.41 -12.21
CA ALA A 43 -25.45 1.04 -12.38
C ALA A 43 -25.04 1.51 -10.95
N VAL A 44 -24.47 0.61 -10.15
CA VAL A 44 -23.57 1.03 -9.10
C VAL A 44 -22.59 1.90 -9.86
N PRO A 45 -22.56 3.22 -9.66
CA PRO A 45 -21.55 4.02 -10.30
C PRO A 45 -20.27 3.30 -9.97
N ALA A 46 -19.55 2.85 -11.00
CA ALA A 46 -18.20 2.37 -10.84
C ALA A 46 -17.55 3.48 -10.02
N GLN A 47 -17.20 3.18 -8.76
CA GLN A 47 -16.79 4.17 -7.82
C GLN A 47 -15.55 4.81 -8.43
N GLU A 48 -15.75 5.95 -9.09
CA GLU A 48 -14.63 6.69 -9.64
C GLU A 48 -13.76 6.99 -8.42
N PHE A 49 -12.59 6.40 -8.39
CA PHE A 49 -11.56 6.73 -7.45
C PHE A 49 -11.21 8.20 -7.69
N ASP A 50 -12.00 9.07 -7.06
CA ASP A 50 -11.79 10.51 -7.11
C ASP A 50 -10.62 10.82 -6.18
N THR A 51 -9.46 10.91 -6.78
CA THR A 51 -8.19 11.00 -6.08
C THR A 51 -8.02 12.37 -5.44
N HIS A 52 -8.48 12.48 -4.21
CA HIS A 52 -8.01 13.53 -3.32
C HIS A 52 -6.64 13.09 -2.78
N TRP A 53 -5.60 13.82 -3.16
CA TRP A 53 -4.26 13.57 -2.71
C TRP A 53 -3.96 14.37 -1.44
N ILE A 54 -3.29 13.73 -0.50
CA ILE A 54 -2.85 14.32 0.76
C ILE A 54 -1.34 14.31 0.89
N SER A 55 -0.80 15.28 1.61
CA SER A 55 0.61 15.39 1.97
C SER A 55 0.76 16.08 3.31
N ILE A 56 1.94 16.02 3.89
CA ILE A 56 2.29 16.94 4.99
C ILE A 56 2.43 18.37 4.43
N SER A 57 2.12 19.39 5.23
CA SER A 57 2.06 20.80 4.78
C SER A 57 3.37 21.31 4.17
N ARG A 58 4.51 20.83 4.67
CA ARG A 58 5.86 21.18 4.18
C ARG A 58 6.65 19.89 3.93
N PRO A 59 6.38 19.22 2.79
CA PRO A 59 7.10 18.00 2.44
C PRO A 59 8.55 18.32 2.11
N ASP A 60 9.47 17.46 2.53
CA ASP A 60 10.86 17.43 2.08
C ASP A 60 11.12 16.16 1.24
N SER A 61 12.36 16.01 0.77
CA SER A 61 12.75 14.91 -0.09
C SER A 61 13.28 13.68 0.65
N LEU A 62 13.35 13.71 1.96
CA LEU A 62 14.02 12.69 2.76
C LEU A 62 13.09 12.07 3.82
N SER A 63 12.30 12.89 4.55
CA SER A 63 11.52 12.42 5.67
C SER A 63 10.41 11.46 5.28
N HIS A 64 10.33 10.36 5.98
CA HIS A 64 9.12 9.54 5.95
C HIS A 64 7.99 10.25 6.69
N VAL A 65 6.74 9.97 6.31
CA VAL A 65 5.57 10.61 6.89
C VAL A 65 4.56 9.55 7.32
N TRP A 66 4.11 9.66 8.56
CA TRP A 66 2.96 8.92 9.05
C TRP A 66 1.68 9.68 8.72
N PHE A 67 0.69 8.94 8.23
CA PHE A 67 -0.68 9.40 8.01
C PHE A 67 -1.64 8.48 8.75
N ARG A 68 -2.72 9.03 9.31
CA ARG A 68 -3.77 8.23 9.92
C ARG A 68 -5.11 8.96 9.90
N ARG A 69 -6.19 8.16 9.88
CA ARG A 69 -7.55 8.63 10.12
C ARG A 69 -8.35 7.57 10.87
N THR A 70 -9.12 8.00 11.86
CA THR A 70 -10.05 7.15 12.59
C THR A 70 -11.46 7.32 12.01
N TYR A 71 -12.14 6.21 11.79
CA TYR A 71 -13.50 6.13 11.30
C TYR A 71 -14.36 5.46 12.36
N LEU A 72 -15.51 6.09 12.71
CA LEU A 72 -16.43 5.58 13.71
C LEU A 72 -17.60 4.87 13.03
N PHE A 73 -17.96 3.70 13.55
CA PHE A 73 -19.06 2.88 13.09
C PHE A 73 -19.94 2.50 14.28
N ASN A 74 -21.22 2.19 14.02
CA ASN A 74 -22.17 1.69 15.01
C ASN A 74 -22.44 0.18 14.83
N GLY A 75 -21.41 -0.59 14.45
CA GLY A 75 -21.44 -2.00 14.16
C GLY A 75 -20.33 -2.34 13.17
N ARG A 76 -19.88 -3.59 13.15
CA ARG A 76 -18.79 -4.02 12.26
C ARG A 76 -19.27 -3.97 10.80
N PRO A 77 -18.60 -3.23 9.92
CA PRO A 77 -18.93 -3.23 8.50
C PRO A 77 -18.88 -4.66 7.92
N ARG A 78 -19.83 -4.99 7.05
CA ARG A 78 -19.94 -6.32 6.44
C ARG A 78 -18.82 -6.59 5.44
N GLN A 79 -18.45 -5.55 4.71
CA GLN A 79 -17.37 -5.58 3.72
C GLN A 79 -16.75 -4.21 3.60
N ALA A 80 -15.42 -4.15 3.48
CA ALA A 80 -14.74 -2.92 3.14
C ALA A 80 -13.46 -3.16 2.36
N ARG A 81 -13.08 -2.15 1.59
CA ARG A 81 -11.86 -2.10 0.79
C ARG A 81 -11.14 -0.78 1.02
N VAL A 82 -9.84 -0.82 0.85
CA VAL A 82 -8.99 0.37 0.76
C VAL A 82 -8.36 0.39 -0.63
N THR A 83 -8.63 1.46 -1.37
CA THR A 83 -7.91 1.75 -2.62
C THR A 83 -6.94 2.89 -2.36
N PHE A 84 -5.71 2.74 -2.81
CA PHE A 84 -4.67 3.76 -2.61
C PHE A 84 -3.81 3.95 -3.85
N ALA A 85 -3.26 5.15 -3.99
CA ALA A 85 -2.21 5.49 -4.94
C ALA A 85 -1.14 6.34 -4.24
N THR A 86 0.10 6.24 -4.68
CA THR A 86 1.23 6.93 -4.07
C THR A 86 2.15 7.53 -5.12
N THR A 87 2.84 8.61 -4.78
CA THR A 87 3.96 9.16 -5.57
C THR A 87 5.33 8.73 -5.06
N GLY A 88 5.37 7.85 -4.07
CA GLY A 88 6.58 7.32 -3.45
C GLY A 88 6.40 5.85 -3.07
N LEU A 89 7.01 5.44 -1.96
CA LEU A 89 6.78 4.15 -1.34
C LEU A 89 5.75 4.29 -0.23
N VAL A 90 4.90 3.28 -0.05
CA VAL A 90 3.88 3.27 1.00
C VAL A 90 3.73 1.90 1.63
N LYS A 91 3.44 1.88 2.93
CA LYS A 91 2.98 0.72 3.68
C LYS A 91 1.71 1.10 4.42
N LEU A 92 0.70 0.24 4.37
CA LEU A 92 -0.65 0.52 4.84
C LEU A 92 -1.06 -0.41 5.98
N TYR A 93 -1.86 0.14 6.89
CA TYR A 93 -2.36 -0.58 8.05
C TYR A 93 -3.83 -0.29 8.26
N VAL A 94 -4.55 -1.29 8.77
CA VAL A 94 -5.89 -1.13 9.35
C VAL A 94 -5.86 -1.74 10.74
N ASN A 95 -6.20 -0.94 11.75
CA ASN A 95 -6.23 -1.39 13.15
C ASN A 95 -4.93 -2.09 13.58
N GLU A 96 -3.78 -1.45 13.29
CA GLU A 96 -2.42 -1.93 13.57
C GLU A 96 -1.92 -3.07 12.66
N CYS A 97 -2.82 -3.79 11.99
CA CYS A 97 -2.46 -4.88 11.09
C CYS A 97 -1.96 -4.35 9.74
N ASN A 98 -0.85 -4.88 9.24
CA ASN A 98 -0.44 -4.67 7.86
C ASN A 98 -1.46 -5.34 6.93
N ILE A 99 -2.09 -4.57 6.03
CA ILE A 99 -3.17 -5.06 5.18
C ILE A 99 -2.71 -5.62 3.84
N GLY A 100 -1.42 -5.52 3.54
CA GLY A 100 -0.85 -6.01 2.30
C GLY A 100 -0.02 -7.26 2.49
N THR A 101 0.09 -8.10 1.44
CA THR A 101 1.02 -9.22 1.39
C THR A 101 2.45 -8.77 1.09
N ALA A 102 2.61 -7.58 0.53
CA ALA A 102 3.90 -6.96 0.24
C ALA A 102 4.49 -6.27 1.48
N SER A 103 5.80 -6.18 1.56
CA SER A 103 6.48 -5.41 2.61
C SER A 103 6.21 -3.91 2.50
N PHE A 104 6.07 -3.41 1.26
CA PHE A 104 5.64 -2.06 0.92
C PHE A 104 5.22 -2.00 -0.54
N TYR A 105 4.56 -0.92 -0.94
CA TYR A 105 4.12 -0.70 -2.32
C TYR A 105 4.86 0.49 -2.94
N PRO A 106 5.56 0.29 -4.06
CA PRO A 106 6.18 1.38 -4.83
C PRO A 106 5.14 2.12 -5.67
N LEU A 107 5.52 3.32 -6.14
CA LEU A 107 4.80 4.00 -7.20
C LEU A 107 4.73 3.08 -8.44
N ARG A 108 3.54 3.02 -9.02
CA ARG A 108 3.29 2.41 -10.34
C ARG A 108 2.61 3.40 -11.24
N THR A 109 2.96 3.37 -12.50
CA THR A 109 2.37 4.21 -13.55
C THR A 109 1.97 3.36 -14.73
N GLN A 110 0.94 3.79 -15.47
CA GLN A 110 0.47 3.16 -16.70
C GLN A 110 0.13 4.23 -17.75
N GLY A 111 0.39 3.93 -19.02
CA GLY A 111 0.13 4.85 -20.13
C GLY A 111 0.86 6.19 -19.93
N ASP A 112 0.15 7.30 -20.04
CA ASP A 112 0.68 8.68 -19.91
C ASP A 112 1.28 9.02 -18.53
N ASN A 113 1.94 8.07 -17.89
CA ASN A 113 2.47 8.15 -16.53
C ASN A 113 1.41 8.43 -15.46
N LEU A 114 0.19 7.99 -15.69
CA LEU A 114 -0.87 8.06 -14.69
C LEU A 114 -0.57 7.07 -13.55
N PRO A 115 -0.66 7.50 -12.30
CA PRO A 115 -0.45 6.61 -11.17
C PRO A 115 -1.51 5.50 -11.15
N VAL A 116 -1.09 4.29 -10.80
CA VAL A 116 -1.98 3.14 -10.65
C VAL A 116 -2.40 3.01 -9.19
N ALA A 117 -3.71 2.90 -8.96
CA ALA A 117 -4.28 2.66 -7.65
C ALA A 117 -4.43 1.15 -7.40
N ILE A 118 -4.12 0.73 -6.17
CA ILE A 118 -4.20 -0.65 -5.71
C ILE A 118 -5.36 -0.76 -4.73
N THR A 119 -6.16 -1.80 -4.87
CA THR A 119 -7.30 -2.08 -3.98
C THR A 119 -7.02 -3.31 -3.14
N LEU A 120 -7.14 -3.18 -1.83
CA LEU A 120 -6.97 -4.24 -0.84
C LEU A 120 -8.30 -4.50 -0.11
N ASP A 121 -8.63 -5.78 0.10
CA ASP A 121 -9.74 -6.15 0.98
C ASP A 121 -9.30 -6.02 2.45
N VAL A 122 -10.01 -5.18 3.19
CA VAL A 122 -9.71 -4.91 4.60
C VAL A 122 -10.78 -5.45 5.55
N THR A 123 -11.77 -6.15 5.01
CA THR A 123 -12.88 -6.73 5.78
C THR A 123 -12.42 -7.55 7.00
N PRO A 124 -11.37 -8.42 6.90
CA PRO A 124 -10.93 -9.21 8.05
C PRO A 124 -10.41 -8.38 9.24
N TYR A 125 -9.91 -7.18 8.98
CA TYR A 125 -9.26 -6.32 9.98
C TYR A 125 -10.21 -5.35 10.69
N LEU A 126 -11.48 -5.31 10.29
CA LEU A 126 -12.45 -4.33 10.80
C LEU A 126 -12.95 -4.67 12.20
N ARG A 127 -13.18 -3.62 12.98
CA ARG A 127 -13.78 -3.63 14.32
C ARG A 127 -15.18 -3.01 14.30
N PRO A 128 -16.03 -3.27 15.31
CA PRO A 128 -17.43 -2.82 15.29
C PRO A 128 -17.62 -1.32 15.57
N ASP A 129 -16.67 -0.69 16.26
CA ASP A 129 -16.83 0.68 16.80
C ASP A 129 -15.92 1.68 16.10
N SER A 130 -14.62 1.47 16.14
CA SER A 130 -13.64 2.37 15.55
C SER A 130 -12.62 1.64 14.70
N ASN A 131 -12.33 2.18 13.53
CA ASN A 131 -11.35 1.64 12.60
C ASN A 131 -10.36 2.72 12.20
N VAL A 132 -9.09 2.41 12.33
CA VAL A 132 -7.99 3.31 11.90
C VAL A 132 -7.42 2.80 10.61
N VAL A 133 -7.43 3.64 9.59
CA VAL A 133 -6.61 3.46 8.40
C VAL A 133 -5.37 4.32 8.57
N ALA A 134 -4.21 3.70 8.45
CA ALA A 134 -2.93 4.37 8.65
C ALA A 134 -1.92 4.00 7.56
N ALA A 135 -1.01 4.90 7.26
CA ALA A 135 0.02 4.71 6.26
C ALA A 135 1.35 5.31 6.69
N ILE A 136 2.46 4.67 6.35
CA ILE A 136 3.76 5.31 6.31
C ILE A 136 4.17 5.48 4.85
N TYR A 137 4.61 6.68 4.51
CA TYR A 137 5.01 7.11 3.18
C TYR A 137 6.49 7.49 3.15
N ALA A 138 7.20 7.15 2.08
CA ALA A 138 8.56 7.58 1.83
C ALA A 138 8.71 8.20 0.43
N PRO A 139 9.43 9.35 0.29
CA PRO A 139 9.66 10.03 -0.98
C PRO A 139 10.84 9.40 -1.74
N ALA A 140 10.68 8.17 -2.23
CA ALA A 140 11.78 7.38 -2.78
C ALA A 140 12.23 7.75 -4.21
N TYR A 141 11.50 8.64 -4.89
CA TYR A 141 11.76 9.01 -6.29
C TYR A 141 12.14 10.48 -6.37
N PRO A 142 13.44 10.82 -6.47
CA PRO A 142 13.92 12.20 -6.42
C PRO A 142 13.40 13.07 -7.57
N GLU A 143 13.13 12.48 -8.74
CA GLU A 143 12.58 13.15 -9.92
C GLU A 143 11.09 13.52 -9.76
N ILE A 144 10.40 12.95 -8.77
CA ILE A 144 8.99 13.22 -8.51
C ILE A 144 8.90 14.29 -7.43
N ASN A 145 8.57 15.53 -7.83
CA ASN A 145 8.43 16.65 -6.90
C ASN A 145 7.21 16.55 -5.97
N ARG A 146 6.19 15.79 -6.37
CA ARG A 146 5.00 15.58 -5.54
C ARG A 146 5.31 14.55 -4.47
N ARG A 147 4.90 14.85 -3.22
CA ARG A 147 5.08 13.98 -2.04
C ARG A 147 3.70 13.65 -1.49
N GLN A 148 2.96 12.78 -2.20
CA GLN A 148 1.53 12.65 -2.03
C GLN A 148 1.08 11.19 -1.93
N LEU A 149 0.03 10.98 -1.15
CA LEU A 149 -0.70 9.74 -0.98
C LEU A 149 -2.18 10.01 -1.22
N SER A 150 -2.86 9.10 -1.89
CA SER A 150 -4.32 9.11 -2.02
C SER A 150 -4.87 7.80 -1.46
N VAL A 151 -5.92 7.89 -0.63
CA VAL A 151 -6.54 6.72 0.00
C VAL A 151 -8.05 6.88 -0.06
N SER A 152 -8.75 5.82 -0.48
CA SER A 152 -10.21 5.71 -0.41
C SER A 152 -10.58 4.48 0.41
N PHE A 153 -11.32 4.67 1.50
CA PHE A 153 -11.87 3.61 2.35
C PHE A 153 -13.37 3.53 2.13
N TYR A 154 -13.86 2.41 1.64
CA TYR A 154 -15.25 2.25 1.24
C TYR A 154 -15.76 0.83 1.45
N GLY A 155 -17.08 0.68 1.49
CA GLY A 155 -17.68 -0.62 1.71
C GLY A 155 -19.16 -0.56 2.03
N ILE A 156 -19.61 -1.58 2.78
CA ILE A 156 -20.99 -1.77 3.22
C ILE A 156 -20.99 -1.88 4.75
N ASP A 157 -21.78 -1.03 5.42
CA ASP A 157 -21.89 -1.04 6.88
C ASP A 157 -22.69 -2.26 7.40
N ASP A 158 -22.86 -2.36 8.70
CA ASP A 158 -23.64 -3.42 9.38
C ASP A 158 -25.11 -3.44 8.96
N LYS A 159 -25.66 -2.29 8.55
CA LYS A 159 -27.07 -2.12 8.10
C LYS A 159 -27.24 -2.31 6.59
N GLY A 160 -26.17 -2.61 5.85
CA GLY A 160 -26.21 -2.80 4.40
C GLY A 160 -26.15 -1.50 3.59
N ARG A 161 -25.81 -0.36 4.20
CA ARG A 161 -25.65 0.93 3.52
C ARG A 161 -24.22 1.06 3.02
N SER A 162 -24.05 1.60 1.83
CA SER A 162 -22.73 1.91 1.28
C SER A 162 -22.12 3.11 1.99
N PHE A 163 -20.80 3.08 2.20
CA PHE A 163 -20.01 4.21 2.65
C PHE A 163 -18.76 4.38 1.77
N CYS A 164 -18.28 5.61 1.66
CA CYS A 164 -17.05 5.95 0.97
C CYS A 164 -16.40 7.17 1.60
N TYR A 165 -15.15 7.03 2.01
CA TYR A 165 -14.34 8.07 2.61
C TYR A 165 -13.05 8.23 1.81
N ASN A 166 -12.92 9.32 1.08
CA ASN A 166 -11.68 9.68 0.40
C ASN A 166 -10.73 10.39 1.36
N SER A 167 -9.45 10.37 1.05
CA SER A 167 -8.45 11.13 1.80
C SER A 167 -8.73 12.63 1.68
N ASP A 168 -8.72 13.32 2.80
CA ASP A 168 -9.00 14.74 2.94
C ASP A 168 -8.22 15.35 4.12
N ASN A 169 -8.50 16.60 4.47
CA ASN A 169 -7.85 17.30 5.59
C ASN A 169 -8.21 16.76 6.99
N SER A 170 -9.13 15.82 7.10
CA SER A 170 -9.39 15.11 8.36
C SER A 170 -8.35 14.02 8.64
N TRP A 171 -7.52 13.67 7.67
CA TRP A 171 -6.35 12.85 7.91
C TRP A 171 -5.34 13.64 8.73
N LEU A 172 -4.78 13.00 9.74
CA LEU A 172 -3.70 13.54 10.55
C LEU A 172 -2.37 13.03 10.02
N CYS A 173 -1.36 13.87 10.04
CA CYS A 173 -0.03 13.51 9.60
C CYS A 173 1.08 14.08 10.50
N ARG A 174 2.22 13.39 10.51
CA ARG A 174 3.43 13.77 11.21
C ARG A 174 4.65 13.18 10.51
N ARG A 175 5.81 13.85 10.57
CA ARG A 175 7.07 13.22 10.17
C ARG A 175 7.31 11.97 11.02
N ALA A 176 7.67 10.87 10.37
CA ALA A 176 8.01 9.62 11.02
C ALA A 176 9.37 9.74 11.73
N ASN A 177 9.70 8.71 12.48
CA ASN A 177 11.01 8.58 13.13
C ASN A 177 12.10 8.06 12.19
N SER A 178 11.86 8.09 10.87
CA SER A 178 12.81 7.63 9.85
C SER A 178 12.81 8.54 8.64
N ALA A 179 13.91 8.47 7.89
CA ALA A 179 14.12 9.24 6.67
C ALA A 179 15.03 8.46 5.71
N ILE A 180 14.96 8.79 4.42
CA ILE A 180 15.95 8.32 3.44
C ILE A 180 17.28 9.01 3.72
N SER A 181 18.36 8.23 3.76
CA SER A 181 19.70 8.79 3.85
C SER A 181 20.10 9.42 2.50
N PRO A 182 20.75 10.61 2.50
CA PRO A 182 21.30 11.19 1.27
C PRO A 182 22.33 10.30 0.54
N LYS A 183 22.91 9.33 1.24
CA LYS A 183 23.87 8.35 0.70
C LYS A 183 23.19 7.04 0.24
N GLY A 184 21.87 6.99 0.25
CA GLY A 184 21.09 5.77 0.09
C GLY A 184 20.83 5.06 1.43
N GLY A 185 19.82 4.21 1.49
CA GLY A 185 19.38 3.55 2.71
C GLY A 185 18.52 4.44 3.62
N GLU A 186 18.49 4.13 4.91
CA GLU A 186 17.62 4.81 5.87
C GLU A 186 18.35 5.25 7.14
N ILE A 187 17.93 6.39 7.67
CA ILE A 187 18.24 6.86 9.01
C ILE A 187 16.99 6.66 9.88
N ILE A 188 17.14 5.96 11.00
CA ILE A 188 16.02 5.61 11.89
C ILE A 188 16.34 6.09 13.31
N ASP A 189 15.49 6.94 13.84
CA ASP A 189 15.63 7.42 15.21
C ASP A 189 14.71 6.62 16.16
N GLY A 190 15.25 5.61 16.79
CA GLY A 190 14.52 4.75 17.75
C GLY A 190 13.94 5.51 18.93
N ARG A 191 14.52 6.65 19.33
CA ARG A 191 14.05 7.47 20.47
C ARG A 191 12.63 7.99 20.27
N PHE A 192 12.18 8.09 19.02
CA PHE A 192 10.83 8.52 18.62
C PHE A 192 10.00 7.37 18.07
N HIS A 193 10.44 6.12 18.30
CA HIS A 193 9.64 4.96 17.95
C HIS A 193 8.35 4.95 18.76
N ASN A 194 7.23 4.83 18.09
CA ASN A 194 5.92 4.72 18.74
C ASN A 194 5.04 3.74 17.94
N PRO A 195 5.00 2.46 18.33
CA PRO A 195 4.25 1.45 17.60
C PRO A 195 2.73 1.68 17.62
N GLY A 196 2.25 2.42 18.64
CA GLY A 196 0.81 2.70 18.83
C GLY A 196 0.19 3.67 17.83
N TRP A 197 0.98 4.38 17.02
CA TRP A 197 0.44 5.39 16.11
C TRP A 197 -0.63 4.86 15.13
N LYS A 198 -0.69 3.56 14.94
CA LYS A 198 -1.67 2.85 14.09
C LYS A 198 -2.93 2.41 14.84
N ALA A 199 -2.96 2.57 16.16
CA ALA A 199 -4.03 2.10 17.02
C ALA A 199 -5.14 3.14 17.20
N ALA A 200 -6.36 2.67 17.47
CA ALA A 200 -7.50 3.55 17.69
C ALA A 200 -7.36 4.39 19.00
N TRP A 201 -6.72 3.84 20.02
CA TRP A 201 -6.51 4.49 21.31
C TRP A 201 -5.39 5.54 21.31
N PHE A 202 -4.61 5.62 20.22
CA PHE A 202 -3.49 6.54 20.15
C PHE A 202 -3.94 8.01 20.14
N ASP A 203 -3.41 8.80 21.04
CA ASP A 203 -3.61 10.24 21.05
C ASP A 203 -2.76 10.92 19.99
N ALA A 204 -3.42 11.44 18.98
CA ALA A 204 -2.82 12.18 17.88
C ALA A 204 -3.02 13.71 18.00
N ALA A 205 -3.31 14.25 19.18
CA ALA A 205 -3.56 15.68 19.37
C ALA A 205 -2.42 16.59 18.90
N LEU A 206 -1.18 16.09 18.94
CA LEU A 206 0.01 16.80 18.46
C LEU A 206 0.28 16.62 16.96
N TRP A 207 -0.58 15.90 16.23
CA TRP A 207 -0.45 15.73 14.79
C TRP A 207 -1.17 16.87 14.06
N THR A 208 -0.72 17.16 12.86
CA THR A 208 -1.33 18.20 12.03
C THR A 208 -2.28 17.60 11.00
N SER A 209 -3.28 18.36 10.59
CA SER A 209 -4.12 18.00 9.44
C SER A 209 -3.28 17.89 8.18
N ALA A 210 -3.57 16.89 7.37
CA ALA A 210 -2.94 16.74 6.06
C ALA A 210 -3.37 17.87 5.13
N ALA A 211 -2.43 18.33 4.29
CA ALA A 211 -2.72 19.26 3.21
C ALA A 211 -3.32 18.48 2.02
N CYS A 212 -4.40 19.00 1.44
CA CYS A 212 -5.11 18.39 0.32
C CYS A 212 -4.71 19.00 -1.01
N PHE A 213 -4.58 18.16 -2.02
CA PHE A 213 -4.24 18.53 -3.38
C PHE A 213 -5.17 17.85 -4.38
N ARG A 214 -5.47 18.52 -5.47
CA ARG A 214 -6.03 17.87 -6.65
C ARG A 214 -4.88 17.18 -7.39
N GLY A 215 -4.91 15.86 -7.44
CA GLY A 215 -3.94 15.06 -8.17
C GLY A 215 -4.47 14.58 -9.51
N PRO A 216 -3.63 13.89 -10.29
CA PRO A 216 -4.10 13.17 -11.46
C PRO A 216 -5.08 12.08 -11.04
N LYS A 217 -6.04 11.75 -11.89
CA LYS A 217 -6.84 10.54 -11.71
C LYS A 217 -5.89 9.34 -11.68
N ALA A 218 -6.01 8.51 -10.64
CA ALA A 218 -5.29 7.25 -10.61
C ALA A 218 -6.13 6.15 -11.28
N LEU A 219 -5.48 5.30 -12.06
CA LEU A 219 -6.13 4.17 -12.69
C LEU A 219 -6.26 3.04 -11.67
N PRO A 220 -7.46 2.55 -11.35
CA PRO A 220 -7.61 1.44 -10.41
C PRO A 220 -7.05 0.15 -11.00
N LEU A 221 -6.25 -0.56 -10.23
CA LEU A 221 -5.84 -1.92 -10.51
C LEU A 221 -6.80 -2.88 -9.80
N VAL A 222 -7.61 -3.62 -10.58
CA VAL A 222 -8.71 -4.42 -10.02
C VAL A 222 -8.22 -5.68 -9.32
N ALA A 223 -7.10 -6.25 -9.74
CA ALA A 223 -6.56 -7.48 -9.19
C ALA A 223 -5.18 -7.24 -8.58
N PHE A 224 -5.14 -6.94 -7.30
CA PHE A 224 -3.91 -6.60 -6.62
C PHE A 224 -2.97 -7.80 -6.35
N GLU A 225 -3.46 -9.02 -6.37
CA GLU A 225 -2.65 -10.21 -6.06
C GLU A 225 -1.97 -10.80 -7.29
N HIS A 226 -2.47 -10.51 -8.48
CA HIS A 226 -1.93 -11.03 -9.73
C HIS A 226 -1.28 -9.91 -10.54
N GLY A 227 0.00 -10.08 -10.86
CA GLY A 227 0.76 -9.16 -11.73
C GLY A 227 1.26 -7.87 -11.06
N TYR A 228 1.09 -7.71 -9.73
CA TYR A 228 1.69 -6.60 -9.01
C TYR A 228 3.03 -7.01 -8.39
N GLU A 229 4.10 -6.56 -8.99
CA GLU A 229 5.46 -6.81 -8.52
C GLU A 229 5.81 -5.94 -7.32
N ALA A 230 5.42 -6.37 -6.13
CA ALA A 230 5.80 -5.73 -4.88
C ALA A 230 6.77 -6.63 -4.09
N PRO A 231 7.70 -6.06 -3.32
CA PRO A 231 8.67 -6.84 -2.58
C PRO A 231 7.99 -7.68 -1.49
N LYS A 232 8.22 -8.99 -1.51
CA LYS A 232 7.74 -9.93 -0.50
C LYS A 232 8.90 -10.63 0.18
N VAL A 233 8.75 -11.00 1.45
CA VAL A 233 9.73 -11.83 2.15
C VAL A 233 9.73 -13.22 1.53
N ARG A 234 10.91 -13.69 1.11
CA ARG A 234 11.14 -15.02 0.55
C ARG A 234 11.72 -15.97 1.59
N HIS A 235 12.73 -15.50 2.25
CA HIS A 235 13.48 -16.29 3.20
C HIS A 235 14.03 -15.41 4.33
N VAL A 236 14.18 -15.99 5.52
CA VAL A 236 14.83 -15.35 6.67
C VAL A 236 15.89 -16.30 7.21
N ARG A 237 17.12 -15.81 7.31
CA ARG A 237 18.24 -16.52 7.92
C ARG A 237 18.66 -15.79 9.17
N THR A 238 18.67 -16.45 10.30
CA THR A 238 19.03 -15.88 11.60
C THR A 238 20.45 -16.26 11.99
N TYR A 239 21.21 -15.29 12.45
CA TYR A 239 22.57 -15.42 12.94
C TYR A 239 22.64 -14.93 14.38
N GLU A 240 23.28 -15.73 15.26
CA GLU A 240 23.46 -15.43 16.70
C GLU A 240 24.94 -15.43 17.10
N ARG A 241 25.83 -15.81 16.19
CA ARG A 241 27.29 -15.81 16.38
C ARG A 241 27.92 -14.99 15.31
N PHE A 242 28.85 -14.14 15.68
CA PHE A 242 29.44 -13.14 14.82
C PHE A 242 30.96 -13.14 14.98
N ASP A 243 31.63 -12.89 13.88
CA ASP A 243 33.05 -12.55 13.91
C ASP A 243 33.21 -11.06 14.29
N THR A 244 34.28 -10.76 15.01
CA THR A 244 34.60 -9.39 15.45
C THR A 244 35.98 -8.99 14.98
N ASP A 245 36.10 -7.74 14.55
CA ASP A 245 37.36 -7.09 14.27
C ASP A 245 37.59 -5.87 15.21
N GLU A 246 38.64 -5.10 14.96
CA GLU A 246 39.00 -3.91 15.76
C GLU A 246 37.93 -2.79 15.67
N THR A 247 37.07 -2.84 14.64
CA THR A 247 36.13 -1.77 14.28
C THR A 247 34.66 -2.14 14.49
N GLY A 248 34.38 -3.43 14.71
CA GLY A 248 32.99 -3.85 14.92
C GLY A 248 32.74 -5.34 14.78
N VAL A 249 31.60 -5.66 14.23
CA VAL A 249 31.12 -7.03 13.98
C VAL A 249 31.01 -7.26 12.48
N VAL A 250 31.51 -8.39 12.01
CA VAL A 250 31.46 -8.80 10.62
C VAL A 250 30.58 -10.06 10.50
N GLN A 251 29.70 -10.06 9.50
CA GLN A 251 28.92 -11.25 9.15
C GLN A 251 28.90 -11.44 7.64
N ASP A 252 29.38 -12.58 7.19
CA ASP A 252 29.31 -13.01 5.79
C ASP A 252 28.00 -13.75 5.50
N PHE A 253 27.49 -13.57 4.28
CA PHE A 253 26.27 -14.21 3.82
C PHE A 253 26.54 -15.12 2.61
N TYR A 254 26.29 -16.40 2.79
CA TYR A 254 26.37 -17.36 1.71
C TYR A 254 25.08 -18.19 1.61
N PRO A 255 24.42 -18.23 0.45
CA PRO A 255 24.64 -17.34 -0.70
C PRO A 255 24.33 -15.87 -0.37
N ALA A 256 24.89 -14.94 -1.17
CA ALA A 256 24.53 -13.54 -1.13
C ALA A 256 23.01 -13.38 -1.42
N PHE A 257 22.40 -12.32 -0.91
CA PHE A 257 20.96 -12.11 -1.06
C PHE A 257 20.62 -10.64 -1.32
N ARG A 258 19.43 -10.38 -1.83
CA ARG A 258 18.85 -9.05 -1.91
C ARG A 258 17.72 -8.92 -0.90
N GLY A 259 17.76 -7.88 -0.06
CA GLY A 259 16.75 -7.69 0.97
C GLY A 259 17.15 -6.64 1.98
N PHE A 260 16.86 -6.90 3.23
CA PHE A 260 17.27 -6.04 4.33
C PHE A 260 17.77 -6.85 5.53
N LEU A 261 18.43 -6.16 6.44
CA LEU A 261 18.91 -6.71 7.70
C LEU A 261 18.00 -6.25 8.84
N ARG A 262 17.69 -7.15 9.77
CA ARG A 262 17.05 -6.84 11.05
C ARG A 262 18.01 -7.19 12.18
N LEU A 263 18.47 -6.15 12.87
CA LEU A 263 19.43 -6.26 13.95
C LEU A 263 18.69 -6.27 15.30
N THR A 264 18.99 -7.21 16.16
CA THR A 264 18.52 -7.24 17.55
C THR A 264 19.64 -6.81 18.49
N LEU A 265 19.36 -5.80 19.28
CA LEU A 265 20.31 -5.18 20.22
C LEU A 265 19.84 -5.37 21.65
N ARG A 266 20.79 -5.54 22.58
CA ARG A 266 20.53 -5.60 24.02
C ARG A 266 21.42 -4.65 24.78
N GLY A 267 20.81 -3.80 25.63
CA GLY A 267 21.50 -2.90 26.50
C GLY A 267 22.22 -1.74 25.82
N ALA A 268 21.84 -1.40 24.59
CA ALA A 268 22.29 -0.18 23.93
C ALA A 268 21.78 1.06 24.67
N ARG A 269 22.58 2.12 24.68
CA ARG A 269 22.20 3.36 25.37
C ARG A 269 21.26 4.21 24.51
N ARG A 270 20.33 4.89 25.14
CA ARG A 270 19.51 5.87 24.44
C ARG A 270 20.36 6.92 23.74
N GLY A 271 20.19 7.05 22.43
CA GLY A 271 20.94 7.98 21.59
C GLY A 271 22.27 7.44 21.05
N GLU A 272 22.62 6.18 21.34
CA GLU A 272 23.77 5.49 20.74
C GLU A 272 23.52 5.26 19.26
N HIS A 273 24.57 5.46 18.44
CA HIS A 273 24.48 5.31 17.00
C HIS A 273 25.05 3.97 16.55
N ILE A 274 24.26 3.22 15.80
CA ILE A 274 24.64 1.94 15.20
C ILE A 274 24.51 2.04 13.68
N HIS A 275 25.51 1.52 12.97
CA HIS A 275 25.54 1.44 11.50
C HIS A 275 25.61 -0.02 11.07
N PHE A 276 24.74 -0.45 10.19
CA PHE A 276 24.76 -1.78 9.60
C PHE A 276 24.21 -1.75 8.15
N GLY A 277 25.00 -2.26 7.21
CA GLY A 277 24.67 -2.15 5.80
C GLY A 277 24.44 -0.69 5.38
N ASN A 278 23.25 -0.40 4.88
CA ASN A 278 22.83 0.95 4.47
C ASN A 278 21.91 1.64 5.51
N VAL A 279 21.86 1.13 6.73
CA VAL A 279 21.02 1.66 7.81
C VAL A 279 21.88 2.37 8.86
N GLN A 280 21.41 3.53 9.26
CA GLN A 280 21.89 4.25 10.44
C GLN A 280 20.77 4.26 11.48
N TYR A 281 21.01 3.67 12.63
CA TYR A 281 20.05 3.56 13.72
C TYR A 281 20.49 4.32 14.95
N ILE A 282 19.59 5.09 15.54
CA ILE A 282 19.79 5.77 16.82
C ILE A 282 18.97 5.01 17.85
N CYS A 283 19.63 4.43 18.85
CA CYS A 283 19.03 3.54 19.83
C CYS A 283 18.00 4.23 20.72
N ASN A 284 16.94 3.52 21.07
CA ASN A 284 15.89 4.01 21.98
C ASN A 284 16.26 3.87 23.45
N GLY A 285 17.21 2.98 23.79
CA GLY A 285 17.69 2.71 25.13
C GLY A 285 16.82 1.71 25.91
N GLU A 286 15.94 0.97 25.25
CA GLU A 286 15.25 -0.16 25.85
C GLU A 286 16.21 -1.34 26.04
N LEU A 287 15.87 -2.26 26.93
CA LEU A 287 16.73 -3.42 27.22
C LEU A 287 16.96 -4.25 25.96
N ASP A 288 15.91 -4.53 25.22
CA ASP A 288 15.93 -5.24 23.94
C ASP A 288 15.26 -4.37 22.89
N GLU A 289 15.95 -4.09 21.80
CA GLU A 289 15.41 -3.30 20.69
C GLU A 289 15.77 -3.88 19.35
N GLN A 290 14.92 -3.65 18.35
CA GLN A 290 15.11 -4.11 16.97
C GLN A 290 15.25 -2.94 16.01
N ALA A 291 16.31 -3.00 15.22
CA ALA A 291 16.59 -2.02 14.17
C ALA A 291 16.48 -2.67 12.79
N TYR A 292 15.63 -2.12 11.93
CA TYR A 292 15.48 -2.56 10.54
C TYR A 292 14.90 -1.44 9.68
N PRO A 293 15.23 -1.39 8.37
CA PRO A 293 14.69 -0.39 7.47
C PRO A 293 13.21 -0.69 7.15
N VAL A 294 12.46 0.36 6.85
CA VAL A 294 11.04 0.25 6.46
C VAL A 294 10.90 0.02 4.96
N PHE A 295 11.74 0.68 4.15
CA PHE A 295 11.62 0.75 2.70
C PHE A 295 12.91 0.40 1.94
N SER A 296 14.07 0.45 2.58
CA SER A 296 15.34 0.22 1.88
C SER A 296 15.63 -1.26 1.71
N LEU A 297 16.01 -1.62 0.49
CA LEU A 297 16.52 -2.94 0.11
C LEU A 297 17.91 -2.79 -0.49
N SER A 298 18.81 -3.71 -0.15
CA SER A 298 20.17 -3.77 -0.67
C SER A 298 20.58 -5.21 -1.01
N SER A 299 21.68 -5.35 -1.73
CA SER A 299 22.33 -6.65 -1.95
C SER A 299 23.44 -6.82 -0.92
N TYR A 300 23.49 -7.98 -0.28
CA TYR A 300 24.42 -8.31 0.79
C TYR A 300 25.17 -9.60 0.47
N SER A 301 26.50 -9.53 0.42
CA SER A 301 27.41 -10.67 0.52
C SER A 301 28.08 -10.73 1.90
N ALA A 302 28.18 -9.57 2.56
CA ALA A 302 28.65 -9.41 3.92
C ALA A 302 28.06 -8.12 4.52
N VAL A 303 28.12 -7.98 5.83
CA VAL A 303 27.85 -6.73 6.53
C VAL A 303 28.90 -6.48 7.60
N HIS A 304 29.30 -5.22 7.71
CA HIS A 304 30.05 -4.70 8.84
C HIS A 304 29.12 -3.86 9.72
N ILE A 305 29.02 -4.20 10.99
CA ILE A 305 28.20 -3.52 11.99
C ILE A 305 29.12 -2.77 12.91
N SER A 306 28.95 -1.46 12.98
CA SER A 306 29.77 -0.56 13.79
C SER A 306 28.91 0.46 14.51
N GLY A 307 29.49 1.23 15.37
CA GLY A 307 28.75 2.26 16.09
C GLY A 307 29.64 3.40 16.56
N ASP A 308 29.08 4.25 17.42
CA ASP A 308 29.84 5.30 18.07
C ASP A 308 30.70 4.76 19.22
N ARG A 309 31.32 5.64 20.00
CA ARG A 309 32.19 5.28 21.12
C ARG A 309 31.55 4.40 22.21
N TYR A 310 30.23 4.27 22.23
CA TYR A 310 29.51 3.47 23.24
C TYR A 310 29.17 2.07 22.74
N PHE A 311 29.27 1.86 21.44
CA PHE A 311 29.02 0.57 20.80
C PHE A 311 29.97 -0.52 21.32
N LYS A 312 29.39 -1.68 21.59
CA LYS A 312 30.12 -2.91 21.93
C LYS A 312 29.57 -4.07 21.11
N PRO A 313 30.41 -4.91 20.50
CA PRO A 313 29.96 -6.10 19.80
C PRO A 313 28.98 -6.99 20.58
N SER A 314 29.16 -7.08 21.90
CA SER A 314 28.30 -7.86 22.79
C SER A 314 26.85 -7.35 22.92
N GLN A 315 26.55 -6.17 22.43
CA GLN A 315 25.18 -5.65 22.38
C GLN A 315 24.37 -6.32 21.26
N ILE A 316 25.02 -6.89 20.24
CA ILE A 316 24.34 -7.59 19.16
C ILE A 316 23.98 -8.99 19.65
N THR A 317 22.69 -9.28 19.74
CA THR A 317 22.16 -10.58 20.17
C THR A 317 21.56 -11.39 19.03
N GLY A 318 21.29 -10.78 17.88
CA GLY A 318 20.80 -11.46 16.70
C GLY A 318 20.81 -10.57 15.45
N LEU A 319 20.98 -11.21 14.32
CA LEU A 319 20.91 -10.60 13.00
C LEU A 319 20.09 -11.48 12.07
N ASP A 320 19.00 -10.94 11.55
CA ASP A 320 18.25 -11.62 10.52
C ASP A 320 18.58 -11.04 9.14
N ALA A 321 18.98 -11.90 8.24
CA ALA A 321 19.05 -11.61 6.82
C ALA A 321 17.69 -11.91 6.18
N VAL A 322 16.90 -10.89 5.92
CA VAL A 322 15.56 -10.99 5.34
C VAL A 322 15.67 -10.85 3.82
N GLU A 323 15.62 -11.99 3.14
CA GLU A 323 15.66 -12.05 1.68
C GLU A 323 14.30 -11.63 1.08
N MET A 324 14.36 -10.71 0.13
CA MET A 324 13.21 -10.17 -0.56
C MET A 324 13.22 -10.56 -2.03
N GLY A 325 12.07 -10.98 -2.56
CA GLY A 325 11.87 -11.30 -3.96
C GLY A 325 10.69 -10.55 -4.56
N GLN A 326 10.74 -10.34 -5.85
CA GLN A 326 9.57 -10.02 -6.66
C GLN A 326 9.09 -11.35 -7.25
N GLU A 327 7.80 -11.66 -7.11
CA GLU A 327 7.23 -12.75 -7.87
C GLU A 327 7.07 -12.27 -9.30
N ALA A 328 7.92 -12.77 -10.19
CA ALA A 328 7.60 -12.79 -11.60
C ALA A 328 6.60 -13.93 -11.81
N TYR A 329 5.34 -13.61 -12.09
CA TYR A 329 4.43 -14.60 -12.63
C TYR A 329 4.84 -14.83 -14.08
N PHE A 330 5.40 -16.01 -14.35
CA PHE A 330 5.43 -16.53 -15.70
C PHE A 330 4.05 -17.18 -15.93
N ASP A 331 3.21 -16.53 -16.73
CA ASP A 331 2.08 -17.21 -17.36
C ASP A 331 2.65 -18.23 -18.36
N PHE A 332 2.49 -19.50 -18.05
CA PHE A 332 2.75 -20.60 -18.97
C PHE A 332 1.50 -20.92 -19.78
#